data_c1d8486e4466c166f4fe13171006739b
#
_entry.id   c1d8486e4466c166f4fe13171006739b
#
_cell.length_a   1.000
_cell.length_b   1.000
_cell.length_c   1.000
_cell.angle_alpha   90.00
_cell.angle_beta   90.00
_cell.angle_gamma   90.00
#
_symmetry.space_group_name_H-M   'P 1'
#
loop_
_entity.id
_entity.type
_entity.pdbx_description
1 polymer ?
#
loop_
_entity_poly.entity_id
_entity_poly.type
_entity_poly.pdbx_seq_one_letter_code
_entity_poly.pdbx_strand_id
1 'polypeptide(L)'
;MRRRDFLASVGGTAVAVSDAGCSGSGGTGTSENEYDIGMSTSAFRPAEFAVAPGTTVVWRNTSGTAHTVTAYDDQIPDSADFFASGDFDSTEAASDAWLQNSGGSIDGGETYEHTFSVPGTYEYFCVPHEGAGMVGTIEVTENATRTPKDDPTTDTDGTATGTE
;
A
#
# COMPACT_ATOMS: atom_id res chain seq x y z
N MET A 1 56.65 -15.26 12.58
CA MET A 1 57.26 -15.22 13.92
C MET A 1 56.23 -14.72 14.93
N ARG A 2 56.01 -15.59 15.95
CA ARG A 2 55.42 -15.32 17.28
C ARG A 2 53.94 -14.80 17.30
N ARG A 3 52.97 -15.66 17.54
CA ARG A 3 52.53 -16.29 18.81
C ARG A 3 52.40 -15.29 19.94
N ARG A 4 51.16 -15.11 20.40
CA ARG A 4 50.83 -15.31 21.82
C ARG A 4 49.32 -15.28 22.07
N ASP A 5 48.91 -16.46 22.52
CA ASP A 5 47.68 -16.77 23.22
C ASP A 5 47.55 -15.94 24.50
N PHE A 6 46.30 -15.57 24.86
CA PHE A 6 45.94 -15.45 26.26
C PHE A 6 44.50 -15.95 26.48
N LEU A 7 44.43 -17.12 27.02
CA LEU A 7 43.26 -17.63 27.74
C LEU A 7 43.26 -17.04 29.14
N ALA A 8 42.12 -16.57 29.61
CA ALA A 8 41.79 -16.61 31.03
C ALA A 8 40.25 -16.59 31.19
N SER A 9 39.77 -17.70 31.65
CA SER A 9 38.45 -17.98 32.17
C SER A 9 38.23 -17.40 33.58
N VAL A 10 36.99 -17.58 34.03
CA VAL A 10 36.35 -17.52 35.39
C VAL A 10 35.30 -16.42 35.41
N GLY A 11 34.00 -16.60 35.51
CA GLY A 11 33.25 -17.52 36.35
C GLY A 11 32.16 -16.74 37.06
N GLY A 12 30.91 -17.19 36.94
CA GLY A 12 29.96 -17.08 38.02
C GLY A 12 28.93 -15.93 37.98
N THR A 13 27.76 -16.34 37.97
CA THR A 13 26.52 -16.07 38.71
C THR A 13 25.34 -15.69 37.85
N ALA A 14 24.40 -16.60 37.82
CA ALA A 14 23.02 -16.40 37.35
C ALA A 14 22.29 -15.39 38.23
N VAL A 15 21.68 -14.41 37.60
CA VAL A 15 20.56 -13.67 38.17
C VAL A 15 19.44 -13.69 37.15
N ALA A 16 18.43 -14.48 37.45
CA ALA A 16 17.16 -14.42 36.75
C ALA A 16 16.45 -13.13 37.20
N VAL A 17 16.30 -12.21 36.29
CA VAL A 17 15.32 -11.12 36.40
C VAL A 17 14.30 -11.29 35.28
N SER A 18 13.13 -11.78 35.70
CA SER A 18 11.92 -11.73 34.92
C SER A 18 11.52 -10.26 34.83
N ASP A 19 11.73 -9.63 33.67
CA ASP A 19 11.09 -8.36 33.36
C ASP A 19 10.05 -8.59 32.28
N ALA A 20 8.81 -8.69 32.72
CA ALA A 20 7.65 -8.63 31.85
C ALA A 20 7.42 -7.18 31.48
N GLY A 21 8.15 -6.72 30.46
CA GLY A 21 7.96 -5.41 29.85
C GLY A 21 7.30 -5.57 28.49
N CYS A 22 5.98 -5.58 28.46
CA CYS A 22 5.23 -5.30 27.25
C CYS A 22 5.43 -3.82 26.88
N SER A 23 6.46 -3.53 26.15
CA SER A 23 6.57 -2.30 25.38
C SER A 23 6.19 -2.62 23.95
N GLY A 24 4.94 -2.33 23.61
CA GLY A 24 4.46 -2.31 22.25
C GLY A 24 5.23 -1.26 21.45
N SER A 25 6.30 -1.65 20.81
CA SER A 25 6.81 -0.93 19.65
C SER A 25 6.11 -1.56 18.45
N GLY A 26 5.17 -0.81 17.92
CA GLY A 26 4.59 -1.12 16.61
C GLY A 26 5.67 -1.07 15.54
N GLY A 27 6.37 -2.17 15.39
CA GLY A 27 7.04 -2.49 14.15
C GLY A 27 5.99 -3.13 13.27
N THR A 28 5.41 -2.38 12.36
CA THR A 28 4.62 -2.94 11.27
C THR A 28 5.56 -3.74 10.39
N GLY A 29 5.81 -4.98 10.77
CA GLY A 29 6.28 -5.98 9.84
C GLY A 29 5.14 -6.21 8.86
N THR A 30 5.25 -5.63 7.66
CA THR A 30 4.33 -5.89 6.56
C THR A 30 4.41 -7.37 6.27
N SER A 31 3.39 -8.11 6.67
CA SER A 31 3.25 -9.51 6.22
C SER A 31 3.17 -9.49 4.70
N GLU A 32 3.84 -10.40 4.03
CA GLU A 32 3.89 -10.50 2.55
C GLU A 32 2.50 -10.66 1.88
N ASN A 33 1.44 -10.64 2.67
CA ASN A 33 0.05 -10.68 2.23
C ASN A 33 -0.75 -9.43 2.62
N GLU A 34 -0.11 -8.40 3.20
CA GLU A 34 -0.82 -7.21 3.66
C GLU A 34 -0.72 -6.11 2.61
N TYR A 35 -1.82 -5.79 1.99
CA TYR A 35 -2.01 -4.69 1.05
C TYR A 35 -3.39 -4.07 1.26
N ASP A 36 -3.54 -2.83 0.87
CA ASP A 36 -4.81 -2.11 0.98
C ASP A 36 -5.66 -2.25 -0.27
N ILE A 37 -5.00 -2.21 -1.43
CA ILE A 37 -5.67 -2.20 -2.74
C ILE A 37 -5.06 -3.30 -3.60
N GLY A 38 -5.89 -4.27 -3.99
CA GLY A 38 -5.51 -5.29 -4.96
C GLY A 38 -5.66 -4.81 -6.40
N MET A 39 -4.73 -5.14 -7.27
CA MET A 39 -4.85 -4.92 -8.71
C MET A 39 -5.26 -6.22 -9.36
N SER A 40 -6.55 -6.34 -9.69
CA SER A 40 -7.09 -7.44 -10.46
C SER A 40 -6.80 -7.24 -11.95
N THR A 41 -7.26 -8.13 -12.82
CA THR A 41 -6.96 -8.08 -14.27
C THR A 41 -7.23 -6.71 -14.92
N SER A 42 -8.23 -5.95 -14.45
CA SER A 42 -8.61 -4.66 -15.05
C SER A 42 -9.28 -3.71 -14.05
N ALA A 43 -9.06 -3.89 -12.74
CA ALA A 43 -9.64 -3.03 -11.73
C ALA A 43 -8.80 -2.98 -10.46
N PHE A 44 -8.78 -1.81 -9.81
CA PHE A 44 -8.34 -1.66 -8.43
C PHE A 44 -9.46 -2.16 -7.49
N ARG A 45 -9.08 -2.84 -6.41
CA ARG A 45 -10.03 -3.39 -5.44
C ARG A 45 -9.55 -3.15 -4.00
N PRO A 46 -10.24 -2.31 -3.23
CA PRO A 46 -11.39 -1.47 -3.65
C PRO A 46 -10.96 -0.38 -4.64
N ALA A 47 -11.90 0.13 -5.43
CA ALA A 47 -11.65 1.25 -6.35
C ALA A 47 -11.58 2.60 -5.61
N GLU A 48 -12.30 2.72 -4.49
CA GLU A 48 -12.27 3.88 -3.60
C GLU A 48 -11.74 3.46 -2.23
N PHE A 49 -10.81 4.24 -1.70
CA PHE A 49 -10.18 3.95 -0.41
C PHE A 49 -9.95 5.23 0.39
N ALA A 50 -10.36 5.25 1.66
CA ALA A 50 -10.24 6.41 2.52
C ALA A 50 -9.16 6.18 3.60
N VAL A 51 -8.31 7.19 3.82
CA VAL A 51 -7.21 7.15 4.78
C VAL A 51 -7.04 8.48 5.53
N ALA A 52 -6.43 8.45 6.70
CA ALA A 52 -6.00 9.64 7.40
C ALA A 52 -4.71 10.20 6.81
N PRO A 53 -4.45 11.52 6.93
CA PRO A 53 -3.17 12.11 6.53
C PRO A 53 -1.98 11.41 7.20
N GLY A 54 -0.90 11.19 6.45
CA GLY A 54 0.29 10.48 6.88
C GLY A 54 0.21 8.94 6.74
N THR A 55 -0.88 8.43 6.16
CA THR A 55 -1.04 7.00 5.94
C THR A 55 -0.33 6.57 4.65
N THR A 56 0.42 5.47 4.74
CA THR A 56 0.96 4.78 3.56
C THR A 56 -0.06 3.77 3.06
N VAL A 57 -0.42 3.86 1.79
CA VAL A 57 -1.29 2.91 1.09
C VAL A 57 -0.42 1.96 0.28
N VAL A 58 -0.75 0.68 0.32
CA VAL A 58 -0.03 -0.38 -0.38
C VAL A 58 -0.92 -0.98 -1.46
N TRP A 59 -0.50 -0.90 -2.72
CA TRP A 59 -1.10 -1.62 -3.84
C TRP A 59 -0.35 -2.92 -4.06
N ARG A 60 -1.07 -3.97 -4.39
CA ARG A 60 -0.48 -5.26 -4.79
C ARG A 60 -1.09 -5.77 -6.07
N ASN A 61 -0.24 -6.19 -6.99
CA ASN A 61 -0.72 -6.90 -8.18
C ASN A 61 -1.13 -8.34 -7.80
N THR A 62 -2.43 -8.58 -7.77
CA THR A 62 -3.05 -9.88 -7.48
C THR A 62 -3.39 -10.67 -8.76
N SER A 63 -2.97 -10.16 -9.92
CA SER A 63 -3.22 -10.76 -11.24
C SER A 63 -1.93 -11.27 -11.89
N GLY A 64 -2.06 -11.86 -13.06
CA GLY A 64 -0.91 -12.28 -13.87
C GLY A 64 -0.52 -11.28 -14.96
N THR A 65 -1.19 -10.12 -15.07
CA THR A 65 -0.88 -9.04 -16.00
C THR A 65 -0.13 -7.93 -15.28
N ALA A 66 0.77 -7.26 -15.98
CA ALA A 66 1.47 -6.10 -15.44
C ALA A 66 0.52 -4.90 -15.33
N HIS A 67 0.68 -4.13 -14.25
CA HIS A 67 -0.10 -2.93 -13.96
C HIS A 67 0.81 -1.74 -13.65
N THR A 68 0.22 -0.55 -13.58
CA THR A 68 0.85 0.65 -13.01
C THR A 68 -0.10 1.31 -12.02
N VAL A 69 0.42 2.16 -11.17
CA VAL A 69 -0.34 3.15 -10.40
C VAL A 69 0.18 4.51 -10.84
N THR A 70 -0.68 5.38 -11.33
CA THR A 70 -0.29 6.68 -11.88
C THR A 70 -1.36 7.71 -11.54
N ALA A 71 -0.99 8.77 -10.81
CA ALA A 71 -1.91 9.87 -10.52
C ALA A 71 -2.26 10.66 -11.78
N TYR A 72 -3.42 11.30 -11.77
CA TYR A 72 -3.72 12.38 -12.72
C TYR A 72 -3.20 13.70 -12.16
N ASP A 73 -2.33 14.42 -12.86
CA ASP A 73 -1.72 15.67 -12.41
C ASP A 73 -2.74 16.73 -11.98
N ASP A 74 -3.87 16.79 -12.66
CA ASP A 74 -4.95 17.77 -12.46
C ASP A 74 -6.05 17.29 -11.52
N GLN A 75 -5.91 16.08 -10.96
CA GLN A 75 -6.91 15.46 -10.08
C GLN A 75 -6.32 15.01 -8.74
N ILE A 76 -5.28 15.69 -8.32
CA ILE A 76 -4.69 15.59 -6.97
C ILE A 76 -4.65 17.00 -6.37
N PRO A 77 -4.58 17.16 -5.03
CA PRO A 77 -4.45 18.47 -4.42
C PRO A 77 -3.19 19.21 -4.88
N ASP A 78 -3.30 20.52 -5.17
CA ASP A 78 -2.20 21.36 -5.67
C ASP A 78 -0.93 21.35 -4.82
N SER A 79 -1.06 21.09 -3.52
CA SER A 79 0.06 21.01 -2.57
C SER A 79 0.56 19.61 -2.30
N ALA A 80 -0.02 18.61 -2.97
CA ALA A 80 0.40 17.22 -2.83
C ALA A 80 1.53 16.87 -3.80
N ASP A 81 2.36 15.94 -3.41
CA ASP A 81 3.35 15.37 -4.31
C ASP A 81 2.67 14.46 -5.32
N PHE A 82 3.10 14.52 -6.57
CA PHE A 82 2.70 13.58 -7.60
C PHE A 82 3.19 12.17 -7.25
N PHE A 83 2.43 11.16 -7.62
CA PHE A 83 2.84 9.78 -7.40
C PHE A 83 2.59 8.89 -8.61
N ALA A 84 3.55 8.04 -8.90
CA ALA A 84 3.44 6.99 -9.90
C ALA A 84 4.41 5.85 -9.58
N SER A 85 4.04 4.63 -9.93
CA SER A 85 4.98 3.52 -9.92
C SER A 85 6.10 3.78 -10.94
N GLY A 86 7.37 3.65 -10.51
CA GLY A 86 8.55 3.97 -11.32
C GLY A 86 9.12 5.38 -11.12
N ASP A 87 8.65 6.12 -10.08
CA ASP A 87 9.20 7.42 -9.65
C ASP A 87 9.20 8.51 -10.75
N PHE A 88 8.11 8.63 -11.49
CA PHE A 88 7.90 9.68 -12.48
C PHE A 88 7.32 10.93 -11.84
N ASP A 89 7.55 12.10 -12.49
CA ASP A 89 7.14 13.41 -11.99
C ASP A 89 5.83 13.93 -12.60
N SER A 90 5.22 13.20 -13.54
CA SER A 90 3.98 13.61 -14.21
C SER A 90 3.24 12.41 -14.83
N THR A 91 1.94 12.60 -15.06
CA THR A 91 1.09 11.66 -15.80
C THR A 91 1.66 11.36 -17.19
N GLU A 92 2.14 12.39 -17.90
CA GLU A 92 2.73 12.25 -19.24
C GLU A 92 4.01 11.40 -19.20
N ALA A 93 4.93 11.71 -18.27
CA ALA A 93 6.19 10.97 -18.14
C ALA A 93 5.98 9.49 -17.82
N ALA A 94 5.04 9.19 -16.92
CA ALA A 94 4.69 7.81 -16.56
C ALA A 94 4.06 7.05 -17.74
N SER A 95 3.15 7.70 -18.46
CA SER A 95 2.50 7.13 -19.64
C SER A 95 3.48 6.87 -20.78
N ASP A 96 4.36 7.81 -21.06
CA ASP A 96 5.40 7.68 -22.09
C ASP A 96 6.39 6.56 -21.74
N ALA A 97 6.81 6.46 -20.48
CA ALA A 97 7.71 5.41 -20.04
C ALA A 97 7.07 4.01 -20.19
N TRP A 98 5.79 3.90 -19.90
CA TRP A 98 5.05 2.65 -20.14
C TRP A 98 5.07 2.28 -21.63
N LEU A 99 4.73 3.23 -22.51
CA LEU A 99 4.66 2.99 -23.96
C LEU A 99 6.01 2.66 -24.58
N GLN A 100 7.11 3.16 -24.03
CA GLN A 100 8.46 2.95 -24.55
C GLN A 100 9.07 1.62 -24.11
N ASN A 101 8.91 1.26 -22.83
CA ASN A 101 9.62 0.11 -22.27
C ASN A 101 8.93 -0.52 -21.05
N SER A 102 7.62 -0.33 -20.89
CA SER A 102 6.86 -0.78 -19.71
C SER A 102 7.38 -0.17 -18.40
N GLY A 103 7.83 1.08 -18.44
CA GLY A 103 8.29 1.81 -17.24
C GLY A 103 7.18 1.89 -16.20
N GLY A 104 7.54 1.71 -14.93
CA GLY A 104 6.58 1.71 -13.83
C GLY A 104 5.76 0.42 -13.67
N SER A 105 6.14 -0.65 -14.38
CA SER A 105 5.47 -1.96 -14.26
C SER A 105 5.49 -2.48 -12.83
N ILE A 106 4.35 -2.99 -12.40
CA ILE A 106 4.17 -3.76 -11.15
C ILE A 106 3.74 -5.15 -11.60
N ASP A 107 4.65 -6.11 -11.57
CA ASP A 107 4.40 -7.46 -12.05
C ASP A 107 3.60 -8.29 -11.02
N GLY A 108 3.10 -9.45 -11.42
CA GLY A 108 2.26 -10.29 -10.56
C GLY A 108 2.92 -10.63 -9.23
N GLY A 109 2.24 -10.28 -8.13
CA GLY A 109 2.72 -10.45 -6.75
C GLY A 109 3.54 -9.28 -6.21
N GLU A 110 3.98 -8.33 -7.04
CA GLU A 110 4.70 -7.14 -6.60
C GLU A 110 3.78 -6.09 -5.99
N THR A 111 4.38 -5.16 -5.25
CA THR A 111 3.71 -4.07 -4.55
C THR A 111 4.28 -2.71 -4.94
N TYR A 112 3.43 -1.70 -4.85
CA TYR A 112 3.80 -0.28 -4.86
C TYR A 112 3.22 0.37 -3.62
N GLU A 113 3.88 1.37 -3.07
CA GLU A 113 3.39 2.11 -1.90
C GLU A 113 3.58 3.61 -2.06
N HIS A 114 2.65 4.38 -1.51
CA HIS A 114 2.73 5.84 -1.43
C HIS A 114 2.14 6.35 -0.12
N THR A 115 2.74 7.41 0.45
CA THR A 115 2.28 8.04 1.70
C THR A 115 1.52 9.32 1.39
N PHE A 116 0.27 9.40 1.79
CA PHE A 116 -0.62 10.54 1.57
C PHE A 116 -0.61 11.48 2.76
N SER A 117 0.04 12.63 2.66
CA SER A 117 0.17 13.60 3.76
C SER A 117 -0.80 14.78 3.68
N VAL A 118 -1.27 15.13 2.50
CA VAL A 118 -2.16 16.27 2.26
C VAL A 118 -3.60 15.81 2.17
N PRO A 119 -4.54 16.38 2.97
CA PRO A 119 -5.97 16.07 2.83
C PRO A 119 -6.51 16.44 1.45
N GLY A 120 -7.41 15.61 0.92
CA GLY A 120 -8.06 15.82 -0.38
C GLY A 120 -8.35 14.53 -1.11
N THR A 121 -8.82 14.66 -2.33
CA THR A 121 -9.13 13.55 -3.23
C THR A 121 -8.00 13.39 -4.24
N TYR A 122 -7.59 12.15 -4.46
CA TYR A 122 -6.54 11.78 -5.39
C TYR A 122 -7.09 10.75 -6.36
N GLU A 123 -7.20 11.11 -7.63
CA GLU A 123 -7.56 10.17 -8.66
C GLU A 123 -6.31 9.61 -9.35
N TYR A 124 -6.35 8.32 -9.64
CA TYR A 124 -5.26 7.61 -10.27
C TYR A 124 -5.76 6.50 -11.18
N PHE A 125 -4.91 6.00 -12.05
CA PHE A 125 -5.25 4.99 -13.03
C PHE A 125 -4.09 4.02 -13.30
N CYS A 126 -4.40 2.97 -14.03
CA CYS A 126 -3.42 2.03 -14.57
C CYS A 126 -3.21 2.32 -16.05
N VAL A 127 -2.02 2.76 -16.45
CA VAL A 127 -1.73 3.19 -17.84
C VAL A 127 -2.21 2.18 -18.89
N PRO A 128 -1.85 0.87 -18.84
CA PRO A 128 -2.30 -0.08 -19.85
C PRO A 128 -3.80 -0.39 -19.84
N HIS A 129 -4.50 -0.10 -18.76
CA HIS A 129 -5.89 -0.49 -18.57
C HIS A 129 -6.86 0.68 -18.33
N GLU A 130 -6.40 1.93 -18.49
CA GLU A 130 -7.24 3.12 -18.36
C GLU A 130 -8.47 3.04 -19.30
N GLY A 131 -8.24 2.68 -20.56
CA GLY A 131 -9.31 2.49 -21.54
C GLY A 131 -10.31 1.38 -21.20
N ALA A 132 -9.97 0.48 -20.29
CA ALA A 132 -10.86 -0.54 -19.74
C ALA A 132 -11.55 -0.08 -18.43
N GLY A 133 -11.29 1.15 -17.97
CA GLY A 133 -11.86 1.73 -16.76
C GLY A 133 -11.11 1.36 -15.47
N MET A 134 -9.85 0.97 -15.56
CA MET A 134 -9.03 0.72 -14.36
C MET A 134 -8.54 2.03 -13.77
N VAL A 135 -9.42 2.66 -13.00
CA VAL A 135 -9.22 3.91 -12.27
C VAL A 135 -9.51 3.69 -10.79
N GLY A 136 -8.94 4.53 -9.92
CA GLY A 136 -9.16 4.47 -8.49
C GLY A 136 -9.11 5.83 -7.84
N THR A 137 -9.64 5.94 -6.63
CA THR A 137 -9.69 7.18 -5.85
C THR A 137 -9.20 6.93 -4.43
N ILE A 138 -8.28 7.75 -3.96
CA ILE A 138 -7.92 7.84 -2.54
C ILE A 138 -8.53 9.12 -1.97
N GLU A 139 -9.27 8.99 -0.88
CA GLU A 139 -9.78 10.12 -0.11
C GLU A 139 -8.97 10.26 1.18
N VAL A 140 -8.23 11.35 1.30
CA VAL A 140 -7.44 11.66 2.48
C VAL A 140 -8.21 12.63 3.35
N THR A 141 -8.67 12.17 4.52
CA THR A 141 -9.47 12.96 5.46
C THR A 141 -9.10 12.61 6.91
N GLU A 142 -9.04 13.63 7.78
CA GLU A 142 -8.59 13.47 9.18
C GLU A 142 -9.45 12.48 10.00
N ASN A 143 -10.69 12.26 9.58
CA ASN A 143 -11.61 11.35 10.26
C ASN A 143 -11.70 9.96 9.61
N ALA A 144 -10.91 9.70 8.58
CA ALA A 144 -10.92 8.39 7.97
C ALA A 144 -10.26 7.36 8.90
N THR A 145 -11.00 6.31 9.19
CA THR A 145 -10.41 5.05 9.57
C THR A 145 -10.00 4.34 8.29
N ARG A 146 -8.80 3.74 8.25
CA ARG A 146 -8.32 2.94 7.10
C ARG A 146 -9.35 1.85 6.78
N THR A 147 -10.29 2.17 5.93
CA THR A 147 -11.45 1.34 5.62
C THR A 147 -11.75 1.47 4.14
N PRO A 148 -11.95 0.36 3.43
CA PRO A 148 -12.52 0.41 2.10
C PRO A 148 -13.85 1.16 2.17
N LYS A 149 -14.08 2.13 1.30
CA LYS A 149 -15.42 2.63 1.06
C LYS A 149 -16.20 1.49 0.42
N ASP A 150 -17.31 1.13 1.04
CA ASP A 150 -18.13 -0.02 0.72
C ASP A 150 -18.29 -0.22 -0.79
N ASP A 151 -17.85 -1.39 -1.25
CA ASP A 151 -18.26 -1.92 -2.55
C ASP A 151 -19.78 -2.17 -2.47
N PRO A 152 -20.62 -1.52 -3.31
CA PRO A 152 -22.07 -1.67 -3.25
C PRO A 152 -22.58 -3.07 -3.61
N THR A 153 -21.72 -4.06 -3.72
CA THR A 153 -22.09 -5.44 -4.02
C THR A 153 -22.17 -6.36 -2.81
N THR A 154 -22.08 -5.84 -1.58
CA THR A 154 -22.44 -6.65 -0.41
C THR A 154 -23.92 -6.44 -0.11
N ASP A 155 -24.78 -7.00 -0.93
CA ASP A 155 -26.19 -7.22 -0.58
C ASP A 155 -26.25 -8.04 0.69
N THR A 156 -26.63 -7.39 1.74
CA THR A 156 -27.05 -7.99 2.98
C THR A 156 -28.28 -8.86 2.69
N ASP A 157 -28.09 -10.15 2.64
CA ASP A 157 -29.17 -11.10 2.80
C ASP A 157 -29.79 -10.89 4.21
N GLY A 158 -30.79 -10.05 4.24
CA GLY A 158 -31.65 -9.84 5.40
C GLY A 158 -32.62 -11.00 5.54
N THR A 159 -32.21 -12.08 6.20
CA THR A 159 -33.14 -13.09 6.68
C THR A 159 -34.07 -12.47 7.70
N ALA A 160 -35.24 -12.05 7.23
CA ALA A 160 -36.36 -11.73 8.07
C ALA A 160 -37.02 -13.05 8.48
N THR A 161 -36.75 -13.52 9.69
CA THR A 161 -37.52 -14.58 10.35
C THR A 161 -38.82 -13.96 10.84
N GLY A 162 -39.88 -14.15 10.07
CA GLY A 162 -41.24 -13.96 10.55
C GLY A 162 -41.64 -15.11 11.46
N THR A 163 -42.03 -14.78 12.68
CA THR A 163 -42.67 -15.68 13.63
C THR A 163 -44.16 -15.45 13.58
N GLU A 164 -44.89 -16.49 13.32
CA GLU A 164 -46.24 -16.69 13.81
C GLU A 164 -46.28 -17.44 15.09
#